data_17abc46615a4caeb39aff5eef6e6aaed
#
_entry.id   17abc46615a4caeb39aff5eef6e6aaed
#
_cell.length_a   1.000
_cell.length_b   1.000
_cell.length_c   1.000
_cell.angle_alpha   90.00
_cell.angle_beta   90.00
_cell.angle_gamma   90.00
#
_symmetry.space_group_name_H-M   'P 1'
#
loop_
_entity.id
_entity.type
_entity.pdbx_description
1 polymer ?
#
loop_
_entity_poly.entity_id
_entity_poly.type
_entity_poly.pdbx_seq_one_letter_code
_entity_poly.pdbx_strand_id
1 'polypeptide(L)'
;VLGHVGDTFSCASHRSFFEGVWQQVTENMDPADTEGAQLRFQSGRNGAFGMMDVQFPSIATQIETDEHQTTIKQRIIALHSIDGGSGSNTTLFGAIDAFCLNGMVSGEHSKVRRRNSSQFSMEGFIKQLRTAKNDFYADSARLKVFAQTSLTDDTVKALLNSMMAPKPNPDSKRQVENKADKMFSLYQSEASVRGKNKFALVSAWTNYATYADDRNGFALRQTDAANQNR
;
A
#
# COMPACT_ATOMS: atom_id res chain seq x y z
N VAL A 1 -2.36 -21.03 21.62
CA VAL A 1 -0.96 -20.64 21.32
C VAL A 1 -0.97 -19.94 19.98
N LEU A 2 -0.54 -18.67 19.94
CA LEU A 2 -0.50 -17.85 18.73
C LEU A 2 0.82 -17.99 17.96
N GLY A 3 1.90 -18.41 18.64
CA GLY A 3 3.21 -18.62 18.04
C GLY A 3 4.26 -19.04 19.06
N HIS A 4 5.43 -19.42 18.56
CA HIS A 4 6.64 -19.65 19.36
C HIS A 4 7.64 -18.55 19.01
N VAL A 5 8.16 -17.87 20.02
CA VAL A 5 9.06 -16.74 19.87
C VAL A 5 10.34 -16.93 20.70
N GLY A 6 11.42 -16.31 20.27
CA GLY A 6 12.69 -16.35 21.01
C GLY A 6 12.68 -15.43 22.24
N ASP A 7 13.67 -15.61 23.12
CA ASP A 7 13.78 -14.93 24.41
C ASP A 7 13.90 -13.41 24.31
N THR A 8 14.35 -12.90 23.17
CA THR A 8 14.47 -11.45 22.91
C THR A 8 13.21 -10.80 22.32
N PHE A 9 12.15 -11.61 22.11
CA PHE A 9 10.90 -11.11 21.55
C PHE A 9 10.11 -10.35 22.62
N SER A 10 9.80 -9.08 22.33
CA SER A 10 8.94 -8.26 23.17
C SER A 10 7.52 -8.26 22.61
N CYS A 11 6.60 -8.83 23.36
CA CYS A 11 5.19 -8.91 22.97
C CYS A 11 4.43 -7.69 23.49
N ALA A 12 4.34 -6.64 22.66
CA ALA A 12 3.35 -5.59 22.90
C ALA A 12 1.97 -6.08 22.44
N SER A 13 0.89 -5.58 23.05
CA SER A 13 -0.46 -5.83 22.54
C SER A 13 -0.71 -5.06 21.25
N HIS A 14 -1.61 -5.55 20.39
CA HIS A 14 -2.06 -4.77 19.22
C HIS A 14 -2.54 -3.38 19.62
N ARG A 15 -3.31 -3.30 20.70
CA ARG A 15 -3.81 -2.05 21.24
C ARG A 15 -2.69 -1.06 21.57
N SER A 16 -1.71 -1.50 22.36
CA SER A 16 -0.59 -0.63 22.77
C SER A 16 0.22 -0.14 21.57
N PHE A 17 0.44 -1.01 20.55
CA PHE A 17 1.14 -0.62 19.33
C PHE A 17 0.37 0.41 18.52
N PHE A 18 -0.93 0.20 18.28
CA PHE A 18 -1.74 1.09 17.47
C PHE A 18 -2.03 2.41 18.17
N GLU A 19 -2.25 2.41 19.49
CA GLU A 19 -2.37 3.62 20.30
C GLU A 19 -1.08 4.43 20.23
N GLY A 20 0.10 3.77 20.31
CA GLY A 20 1.37 4.44 20.16
C GLY A 20 1.59 5.05 18.77
N VAL A 21 1.21 4.35 17.69
CA VAL A 21 1.25 4.91 16.33
C VAL A 21 0.33 6.12 16.20
N TRP A 22 -0.91 6.02 16.69
CA TRP A 22 -1.88 7.11 16.63
C TRP A 22 -1.43 8.33 17.46
N GLN A 23 -0.87 8.10 18.64
CA GLN A 23 -0.30 9.15 19.47
C GLN A 23 0.80 9.91 18.69
N GLN A 24 1.71 9.19 18.02
CA GLN A 24 2.75 9.84 17.22
C GLN A 24 2.16 10.63 16.03
N VAL A 25 1.08 10.15 15.41
CA VAL A 25 0.36 10.90 14.37
C VAL A 25 -0.15 12.22 14.93
N THR A 26 -0.88 12.19 16.06
CA THR A 26 -1.48 13.38 16.66
C THR A 26 -0.47 14.37 17.25
N GLU A 27 0.69 13.88 17.70
CA GLU A 27 1.77 14.73 18.24
C GLU A 27 2.66 15.38 17.17
N ASN A 28 2.78 14.78 15.97
CA ASN A 28 3.74 15.20 14.96
C ASN A 28 3.11 15.68 13.64
N MET A 29 1.80 15.61 13.48
CA MET A 29 1.08 16.19 12.35
C MET A 29 0.32 17.45 12.77
N ASP A 30 0.05 18.33 11.82
CA ASP A 30 -0.81 19.47 12.04
C ASP A 30 -2.22 19.00 12.44
N PRO A 31 -2.86 19.55 13.49
CA PRO A 31 -4.23 19.22 13.85
C PRO A 31 -5.22 19.35 12.68
N ALA A 32 -5.04 20.32 11.79
CA ALA A 32 -5.86 20.47 10.59
C ALA A 32 -5.71 19.29 9.62
N ASP A 33 -4.54 18.66 9.58
CA ASP A 33 -4.27 17.49 8.74
C ASP A 33 -4.89 16.20 9.31
N THR A 34 -5.07 16.13 10.62
CA THR A 34 -5.67 14.99 11.31
C THR A 34 -7.17 15.12 11.51
N GLU A 35 -7.73 16.30 11.23
CA GLU A 35 -9.17 16.54 11.33
C GLU A 35 -9.95 15.59 10.42
N GLY A 36 -10.96 14.93 10.98
CA GLY A 36 -11.79 13.96 10.26
C GLY A 36 -11.07 12.67 9.87
N ALA A 37 -9.87 12.39 10.43
CA ALA A 37 -9.15 11.16 10.17
C ALA A 37 -10.02 9.93 10.48
N GLN A 38 -10.01 8.96 9.57
CA GLN A 38 -10.80 7.73 9.65
C GLN A 38 -9.87 6.57 10.01
N LEU A 39 -10.15 5.92 11.13
CA LEU A 39 -9.38 4.77 11.61
C LEU A 39 -10.19 3.49 11.42
N ARG A 40 -9.57 2.50 10.78
CA ARG A 40 -10.13 1.17 10.60
C ARG A 40 -9.17 0.13 11.18
N PHE A 41 -9.71 -0.77 12.00
CA PHE A 41 -8.93 -1.86 12.58
C PHE A 41 -9.39 -3.20 12.03
N GLN A 42 -8.43 -4.08 11.80
CA GLN A 42 -8.71 -5.42 11.35
C GLN A 42 -7.73 -6.40 11.99
N SER A 43 -8.19 -7.60 12.26
CA SER A 43 -7.37 -8.68 12.78
C SER A 43 -7.40 -9.88 11.83
N GLY A 44 -6.30 -10.61 11.78
CA GLY A 44 -6.16 -11.86 11.04
C GLY A 44 -5.44 -12.92 11.86
N ARG A 45 -5.37 -14.14 11.33
CA ARG A 45 -4.66 -15.26 11.96
C ARG A 45 -5.08 -15.47 13.41
N ASN A 46 -6.38 -15.51 13.67
CA ASN A 46 -6.95 -15.70 15.01
C ASN A 46 -6.44 -14.67 16.04
N GLY A 47 -6.19 -13.44 15.61
CA GLY A 47 -5.71 -12.37 16.48
C GLY A 47 -4.18 -12.30 16.63
N ALA A 48 -3.42 -13.13 15.93
CA ALA A 48 -1.95 -13.05 15.95
C ALA A 48 -1.40 -11.89 15.09
N PHE A 49 -2.23 -11.37 14.17
CA PHE A 49 -1.90 -10.27 13.30
C PHE A 49 -2.97 -9.19 13.38
N GLY A 50 -2.56 -7.93 13.45
CA GLY A 50 -3.43 -6.76 13.45
C GLY A 50 -3.02 -5.74 12.42
N MET A 51 -4.00 -5.00 11.91
CA MET A 51 -3.81 -3.86 11.02
C MET A 51 -4.64 -2.68 11.50
N MET A 52 -4.03 -1.50 11.51
CA MET A 52 -4.70 -0.22 11.60
C MET A 52 -4.48 0.52 10.28
N ASP A 53 -5.57 0.97 9.68
CA ASP A 53 -5.61 1.79 8.47
C ASP A 53 -6.11 3.18 8.87
N VAL A 54 -5.30 4.20 8.65
CA VAL A 54 -5.63 5.60 8.93
C VAL A 54 -5.70 6.35 7.60
N GLN A 55 -6.85 6.95 7.30
CA GLN A 55 -7.07 7.77 6.12
C GLN A 55 -7.26 9.23 6.54
N PHE A 56 -6.64 10.14 5.81
CA PHE A 56 -6.66 11.59 6.10
C PHE A 56 -7.47 12.32 5.01
N PRO A 57 -8.76 12.59 5.22
CA PRO A 57 -9.60 13.29 4.24
C PRO A 57 -9.11 14.71 3.94
N SER A 58 -8.47 15.36 4.93
CA SER A 58 -7.89 16.71 4.81
C SER A 58 -6.63 16.75 3.94
N ILE A 59 -5.93 15.62 3.76
CA ILE A 59 -4.77 15.50 2.90
C ILE A 59 -5.19 14.73 1.65
N ALA A 60 -5.74 15.44 0.69
CA ALA A 60 -6.29 14.85 -0.53
C ALA A 60 -5.92 15.67 -1.77
N THR A 61 -5.99 15.04 -2.91
CA THR A 61 -5.84 15.69 -4.23
C THR A 61 -6.76 15.04 -5.23
N GLN A 62 -7.17 15.81 -6.24
CA GLN A 62 -7.93 15.31 -7.37
C GLN A 62 -6.97 14.93 -8.51
N ILE A 63 -7.24 13.79 -9.11
CA ILE A 63 -6.63 13.34 -10.36
C ILE A 63 -7.71 13.32 -11.42
N GLU A 64 -7.49 14.08 -12.48
CA GLU A 64 -8.42 14.21 -13.59
C GLU A 64 -7.82 13.59 -14.85
N THR A 65 -8.63 12.82 -15.55
CA THR A 65 -8.40 12.35 -16.91
C THR A 65 -9.49 12.94 -17.82
N ASP A 66 -9.40 12.76 -19.11
CA ASP A 66 -10.42 13.24 -20.05
C ASP A 66 -11.80 12.57 -19.80
N GLU A 67 -11.82 11.40 -19.18
CA GLU A 67 -13.02 10.58 -19.02
C GLU A 67 -13.46 10.44 -17.55
N HIS A 68 -12.58 10.72 -16.59
CA HIS A 68 -12.85 10.44 -15.17
C HIS A 68 -12.10 11.37 -14.23
N GLN A 69 -12.72 11.63 -13.07
CA GLN A 69 -12.13 12.34 -11.95
C GLN A 69 -12.18 11.47 -10.69
N THR A 70 -11.08 11.41 -9.97
CA THR A 70 -11.03 10.70 -8.68
C THR A 70 -10.29 11.51 -7.63
N THR A 71 -10.56 11.21 -6.36
CA THR A 71 -9.87 11.80 -5.21
C THR A 71 -8.91 10.78 -4.61
N ILE A 72 -7.63 11.14 -4.55
CA ILE A 72 -6.62 10.36 -3.83
C ILE A 72 -6.43 10.99 -2.46
N LYS A 73 -6.46 10.16 -1.40
CA LYS A 73 -6.28 10.58 -0.01
C LYS A 73 -5.02 9.97 0.56
N GLN A 74 -4.32 10.71 1.42
CA GLN A 74 -3.19 10.15 2.17
C GLN A 74 -3.67 9.05 3.11
N ARG A 75 -2.82 8.02 3.27
CA ARG A 75 -3.10 6.85 4.09
C ARG A 75 -1.85 6.40 4.84
N ILE A 76 -2.04 5.94 6.07
CA ILE A 76 -1.03 5.22 6.84
C ILE A 76 -1.59 3.84 7.19
N ILE A 77 -0.81 2.79 6.94
CA ILE A 77 -1.15 1.44 7.35
C ILE A 77 -0.12 1.01 8.41
N ALA A 78 -0.58 0.64 9.58
CA ALA A 78 0.24 0.04 10.61
C ALA A 78 -0.10 -1.45 10.75
N LEU A 79 0.91 -2.30 10.61
CA LEU A 79 0.83 -3.75 10.71
C LEU A 79 1.57 -4.21 11.95
N HIS A 80 0.92 -5.03 12.75
CA HIS A 80 1.49 -5.56 13.98
C HIS A 80 1.28 -7.07 14.07
N SER A 81 2.31 -7.80 14.49
CA SER A 81 2.29 -9.24 14.63
C SER A 81 2.82 -9.67 16.00
N ILE A 82 2.11 -10.56 16.65
CA ILE A 82 2.48 -11.10 17.98
C ILE A 82 2.85 -12.58 17.93
N ASP A 83 2.86 -13.20 16.75
CA ASP A 83 3.13 -14.63 16.57
C ASP A 83 4.62 -14.95 16.28
N GLY A 84 5.46 -13.93 16.16
CA GLY A 84 6.86 -14.08 15.77
C GLY A 84 7.09 -14.59 14.34
N GLY A 85 6.11 -15.17 13.71
CA GLY A 85 6.18 -15.76 12.36
C GLY A 85 5.76 -14.81 11.24
N SER A 86 4.85 -13.89 11.51
CA SER A 86 4.31 -12.96 10.51
C SER A 86 5.22 -11.77 10.23
N GLY A 87 6.34 -11.69 10.90
CA GLY A 87 7.34 -10.63 10.70
C GLY A 87 7.36 -9.61 11.81
N SER A 88 7.66 -8.38 11.45
CA SER A 88 7.91 -7.26 12.33
C SER A 88 6.80 -6.24 12.25
N ASN A 89 6.75 -5.36 13.23
CA ASN A 89 5.95 -4.15 13.15
C ASN A 89 6.32 -3.35 11.91
N THR A 90 5.33 -2.98 11.13
CA THR A 90 5.54 -2.28 9.88
C THR A 90 4.54 -1.14 9.78
N THR A 91 5.03 0.04 9.45
CA THR A 91 4.19 1.17 9.05
C THR A 91 4.48 1.52 7.60
N LEU A 92 3.42 1.77 6.85
CA LEU A 92 3.44 2.04 5.43
C LEU A 92 2.73 3.37 5.20
N PHE A 93 3.37 4.24 4.48
CA PHE A 93 2.83 5.52 4.07
C PHE A 93 2.44 5.44 2.60
N GLY A 94 1.29 5.97 2.26
CA GLY A 94 0.80 5.85 0.90
C GLY A 94 -0.48 6.62 0.67
N ALA A 95 -1.24 6.17 -0.28
CA ALA A 95 -2.49 6.78 -0.69
C ALA A 95 -3.58 5.74 -0.93
N ILE A 96 -4.82 6.18 -0.94
CA ILE A 96 -5.97 5.39 -1.34
C ILE A 96 -6.78 6.17 -2.36
N ASP A 97 -7.14 5.52 -3.45
CA ASP A 97 -8.09 6.04 -4.43
C ASP A 97 -9.51 5.89 -3.87
N ALA A 98 -10.22 7.00 -3.70
CA ALA A 98 -11.55 7.01 -3.10
C ALA A 98 -12.62 6.35 -4.00
N PHE A 99 -12.37 6.24 -5.30
CA PHE A 99 -13.31 5.63 -6.24
C PHE A 99 -13.27 4.09 -6.21
N CYS A 100 -12.08 3.50 -6.35
CA CYS A 100 -11.93 2.04 -6.42
C CYS A 100 -11.33 1.42 -5.15
N LEU A 101 -11.02 2.23 -4.13
CA LEU A 101 -10.40 1.82 -2.88
C LEU A 101 -9.06 1.08 -3.07
N ASN A 102 -8.42 1.27 -4.22
CA ASN A 102 -7.09 0.73 -4.48
C ASN A 102 -6.07 1.42 -3.57
N GLY A 103 -5.40 0.63 -2.76
CA GLY A 103 -4.36 1.12 -1.89
C GLY A 103 -3.04 1.27 -2.64
N MET A 104 -2.37 2.40 -2.48
CA MET A 104 -1.02 2.64 -2.97
C MET A 104 -0.07 2.80 -1.79
N VAL A 105 1.14 2.30 -1.94
CA VAL A 105 2.28 2.64 -1.10
C VAL A 105 3.22 3.47 -1.95
N SER A 106 3.52 4.68 -1.55
CA SER A 106 4.25 5.64 -2.35
C SER A 106 5.58 6.03 -1.72
N GLY A 107 6.58 6.33 -2.57
CA GLY A 107 7.91 6.79 -2.17
C GLY A 107 8.91 5.68 -1.82
N GLU A 108 10.19 5.96 -2.01
CA GLU A 108 11.30 5.04 -1.69
C GLU A 108 11.40 4.74 -0.18
N HIS A 109 10.96 5.66 0.66
CA HIS A 109 11.02 5.57 2.12
C HIS A 109 9.65 5.39 2.78
N SER A 110 8.67 4.92 2.01
CA SER A 110 7.29 4.77 2.47
C SER A 110 7.07 3.65 3.49
N LYS A 111 8.10 2.86 3.79
CA LYS A 111 7.99 1.71 4.68
C LYS A 111 8.97 1.80 5.84
N VAL A 112 8.45 1.78 7.05
CA VAL A 112 9.24 1.61 8.28
C VAL A 112 8.96 0.23 8.86
N ARG A 113 9.99 -0.57 9.04
CA ARG A 113 9.91 -1.92 9.60
C ARG A 113 10.79 -2.05 10.83
N ARG A 114 10.24 -2.58 11.93
CA ARG A 114 10.94 -2.83 13.19
C ARG A 114 10.61 -4.20 13.73
N ARG A 115 11.60 -4.87 14.30
CA ARG A 115 11.41 -6.14 14.99
C ARG A 115 10.70 -5.92 16.33
N ASN A 116 9.93 -6.91 16.77
CA ASN A 116 9.38 -6.95 18.12
C ASN A 116 10.50 -7.32 19.10
N SER A 117 11.23 -6.32 19.58
CA SER A 117 12.30 -6.47 20.57
C SER A 117 12.16 -5.40 21.64
N SER A 118 12.83 -5.60 22.77
CA SER A 118 12.88 -4.63 23.88
C SER A 118 13.47 -3.27 23.48
N GLN A 119 14.16 -3.21 22.33
CA GLN A 119 14.70 -1.98 21.75
C GLN A 119 13.81 -1.34 20.67
N PHE A 120 12.52 -1.67 20.67
CA PHE A 120 11.58 -1.06 19.74
C PHE A 120 11.53 0.47 19.93
N SER A 121 11.71 1.23 18.84
CA SER A 121 11.67 2.69 18.83
C SER A 121 10.77 3.19 17.71
N MET A 122 9.98 4.22 17.98
CA MET A 122 9.13 4.91 17.00
C MET A 122 9.87 5.97 16.17
N GLU A 123 11.16 6.19 16.43
CA GLU A 123 11.95 7.26 15.79
C GLU A 123 11.89 7.21 14.25
N GLY A 124 12.06 6.01 13.66
CA GLY A 124 11.97 5.84 12.22
C GLY A 124 10.58 6.17 11.67
N PHE A 125 9.52 5.87 12.42
CA PHE A 125 8.16 6.23 12.07
C PHE A 125 7.95 7.75 12.11
N ILE A 126 8.38 8.41 13.19
CA ILE A 126 8.28 9.86 13.36
C ILE A 126 9.02 10.59 12.24
N LYS A 127 10.23 10.12 11.91
CA LYS A 127 11.01 10.71 10.81
C LYS A 127 10.23 10.63 9.48
N GLN A 128 9.67 9.47 9.18
CA GLN A 128 8.89 9.28 7.95
C GLN A 128 7.59 10.08 7.97
N LEU A 129 6.92 10.16 9.12
CA LEU A 129 5.67 10.91 9.29
C LEU A 129 5.83 12.40 8.94
N ARG A 130 6.97 13.00 9.30
CA ARG A 130 7.27 14.42 9.03
C ARG A 130 7.39 14.74 7.54
N THR A 131 7.77 13.78 6.69
CA THR A 131 7.88 13.98 5.24
C THR A 131 6.65 13.46 4.48
N ALA A 132 5.84 12.62 5.11
CA ALA A 132 4.78 11.86 4.46
C ALA A 132 3.78 12.72 3.67
N LYS A 133 3.44 13.91 4.16
CA LYS A 133 2.54 14.85 3.46
C LYS A 133 3.18 15.40 2.19
N ASN A 134 4.45 15.79 2.25
CA ASN A 134 5.18 16.29 1.08
C ASN A 134 5.40 15.18 0.05
N ASP A 135 5.74 13.98 0.51
CA ASP A 135 5.90 12.79 -0.34
C ASP A 135 4.58 12.46 -1.05
N PHE A 136 3.45 12.53 -0.32
CA PHE A 136 2.11 12.34 -0.88
C PHE A 136 1.81 13.33 -2.02
N TYR A 137 2.08 14.63 -1.82
CA TYR A 137 1.83 15.63 -2.86
C TYR A 137 2.79 15.49 -4.04
N ALA A 138 4.04 15.12 -3.81
CA ALA A 138 4.99 14.85 -4.89
C ALA A 138 4.57 13.66 -5.74
N ASP A 139 4.11 12.58 -5.11
CA ASP A 139 3.60 11.40 -5.82
C ASP A 139 2.28 11.69 -6.53
N SER A 140 1.40 12.49 -5.90
CA SER A 140 0.16 12.94 -6.53
C SER A 140 0.41 13.81 -7.78
N ALA A 141 1.45 14.64 -7.76
CA ALA A 141 1.86 15.40 -8.95
C ALA A 141 2.30 14.47 -10.09
N ARG A 142 3.05 13.39 -9.79
CA ARG A 142 3.39 12.35 -10.79
C ARG A 142 2.14 11.66 -11.35
N LEU A 143 1.16 11.33 -10.49
CA LEU A 143 -0.08 10.72 -10.94
C LEU A 143 -0.88 11.64 -11.87
N LYS A 144 -0.88 12.96 -11.64
CA LYS A 144 -1.48 13.93 -12.56
C LYS A 144 -0.81 13.89 -13.94
N VAL A 145 0.53 13.83 -13.99
CA VAL A 145 1.26 13.68 -15.25
C VAL A 145 0.91 12.34 -15.93
N PHE A 146 0.78 11.26 -15.17
CA PHE A 146 0.40 9.95 -15.68
C PHE A 146 -1.03 9.94 -16.23
N ALA A 147 -1.95 10.68 -15.62
CA ALA A 147 -3.32 10.85 -16.12
C ALA A 147 -3.38 11.49 -17.51
N GLN A 148 -2.46 12.40 -17.79
CA GLN A 148 -2.34 13.10 -19.08
C GLN A 148 -1.43 12.37 -20.10
N THR A 149 -0.84 11.24 -19.72
CA THR A 149 0.08 10.50 -20.62
C THR A 149 -0.65 9.30 -21.22
N SER A 150 -1.06 9.44 -22.48
CA SER A 150 -1.74 8.37 -23.23
C SER A 150 -0.86 7.14 -23.45
N LEU A 151 -1.46 5.97 -23.45
CA LEU A 151 -0.83 4.68 -23.76
C LEU A 151 -1.66 3.94 -24.80
N THR A 152 -0.96 3.24 -25.72
CA THR A 152 -1.59 2.26 -26.59
C THR A 152 -1.57 0.87 -25.95
N ASP A 153 -2.51 0.00 -26.33
CA ASP A 153 -2.55 -1.37 -25.84
C ASP A 153 -1.25 -2.14 -26.13
N ASP A 154 -0.62 -1.90 -27.29
CA ASP A 154 0.64 -2.53 -27.65
C ASP A 154 1.80 -2.07 -26.74
N THR A 155 1.84 -0.78 -26.42
CA THR A 155 2.81 -0.23 -25.46
C THR A 155 2.64 -0.86 -24.07
N VAL A 156 1.39 -1.01 -23.61
CA VAL A 156 1.11 -1.65 -22.31
C VAL A 156 1.52 -3.10 -22.31
N LYS A 157 1.19 -3.88 -23.36
CA LYS A 157 1.61 -5.28 -23.48
C LYS A 157 3.14 -5.41 -23.49
N ALA A 158 3.83 -4.56 -24.23
CA ALA A 158 5.30 -4.56 -24.28
C ALA A 158 5.91 -4.26 -22.89
N LEU A 159 5.36 -3.26 -22.17
CA LEU A 159 5.78 -2.94 -20.80
C LEU A 159 5.55 -4.11 -19.84
N LEU A 160 4.35 -4.71 -19.83
CA LEU A 160 4.03 -5.83 -18.96
C LEU A 160 4.94 -7.04 -19.23
N ASN A 161 5.17 -7.36 -20.49
CA ASN A 161 6.09 -8.45 -20.89
C ASN A 161 7.53 -8.17 -20.43
N SER A 162 8.01 -6.94 -20.57
CA SER A 162 9.34 -6.53 -20.11
C SER A 162 9.48 -6.61 -18.59
N MET A 163 8.49 -6.10 -17.84
CA MET A 163 8.50 -6.10 -16.38
C MET A 163 8.37 -7.50 -15.77
N MET A 164 7.70 -8.40 -16.48
CA MET A 164 7.44 -9.76 -16.02
C MET A 164 8.35 -10.78 -16.70
N ALA A 165 9.41 -10.33 -17.41
CA ALA A 165 10.34 -11.22 -18.09
C ALA A 165 10.77 -12.39 -17.20
N PRO A 166 10.73 -13.64 -17.69
CA PRO A 166 10.98 -14.82 -16.87
C PRO A 166 12.42 -14.82 -16.36
N LYS A 167 12.60 -15.17 -15.10
CA LYS A 167 13.87 -15.68 -14.61
C LYS A 167 14.18 -16.97 -15.40
N PRO A 168 15.45 -17.39 -15.54
CA PRO A 168 15.86 -18.50 -16.41
C PRO A 168 15.37 -19.88 -15.91
N ASN A 169 14.06 -20.06 -15.83
CA ASN A 169 13.39 -21.33 -15.55
C ASN A 169 12.22 -21.50 -16.51
N PRO A 170 12.19 -22.56 -17.36
CA PRO A 170 11.14 -22.79 -18.36
C PRO A 170 9.73 -22.92 -17.78
N ASP A 171 9.58 -23.41 -16.55
CA ASP A 171 8.27 -23.49 -15.89
C ASP A 171 7.71 -22.13 -15.49
N SER A 172 8.55 -21.10 -15.41
CA SER A 172 8.15 -19.74 -15.10
C SER A 172 7.52 -19.00 -16.29
N LYS A 173 7.78 -19.42 -17.53
CA LYS A 173 7.31 -18.72 -18.74
C LYS A 173 5.78 -18.66 -18.81
N ARG A 174 5.10 -19.78 -18.66
CA ARG A 174 3.63 -19.85 -18.68
C ARG A 174 3.00 -19.07 -17.52
N GLN A 175 3.61 -19.10 -16.35
CA GLN A 175 3.12 -18.33 -15.20
C GLN A 175 3.28 -16.82 -15.42
N VAL A 176 4.38 -16.41 -16.06
CA VAL A 176 4.63 -15.02 -16.41
C VAL A 176 3.64 -14.53 -17.47
N GLU A 177 3.41 -15.31 -18.53
CA GLU A 177 2.42 -15.01 -19.57
C GLU A 177 1.01 -14.86 -18.97
N ASN A 178 0.56 -15.83 -18.16
CA ASN A 178 -0.74 -15.76 -17.48
C ASN A 178 -0.86 -14.53 -16.57
N LYS A 179 0.23 -14.12 -15.91
CA LYS A 179 0.23 -12.94 -15.05
C LYS A 179 0.19 -11.65 -15.88
N ALA A 180 0.90 -11.60 -16.99
CA ALA A 180 0.88 -10.46 -17.92
C ALA A 180 -0.50 -10.28 -18.54
N ASP A 181 -1.16 -11.37 -18.96
CA ASP A 181 -2.52 -11.34 -19.49
C ASP A 181 -3.54 -10.89 -18.45
N LYS A 182 -3.42 -11.36 -17.21
CA LYS A 182 -4.25 -10.92 -16.10
C LYS A 182 -4.07 -9.42 -15.82
N MET A 183 -2.83 -8.95 -15.83
CA MET A 183 -2.53 -7.53 -15.63
C MET A 183 -3.04 -6.67 -16.79
N PHE A 184 -2.96 -7.17 -18.02
CA PHE A 184 -3.52 -6.47 -19.18
C PHE A 184 -5.04 -6.39 -19.10
N SER A 185 -5.73 -7.44 -18.68
CA SER A 185 -7.18 -7.42 -18.46
C SER A 185 -7.59 -6.41 -17.38
N LEU A 186 -6.81 -6.33 -16.28
CA LEU A 186 -7.04 -5.31 -15.25
C LEU A 186 -6.81 -3.89 -15.79
N TYR A 187 -5.76 -3.70 -16.61
CA TYR A 187 -5.53 -2.42 -17.28
C TYR A 187 -6.72 -2.04 -18.18
N GLN A 188 -7.25 -2.97 -18.98
CA GLN A 188 -8.40 -2.69 -19.83
C GLN A 188 -9.64 -2.29 -19.00
N SER A 189 -9.86 -2.95 -17.86
CA SER A 189 -10.93 -2.59 -16.93
C SER A 189 -10.76 -1.18 -16.36
N GLU A 190 -9.58 -0.83 -15.90
CA GLU A 190 -9.30 0.53 -15.39
C GLU A 190 -9.33 1.57 -16.52
N ALA A 191 -8.83 1.24 -17.71
CA ALA A 191 -8.82 2.11 -18.87
C ALA A 191 -10.22 2.39 -19.42
N SER A 192 -11.17 1.48 -19.25
CA SER A 192 -12.57 1.71 -19.63
C SER A 192 -13.26 2.81 -18.82
N VAL A 193 -12.72 3.14 -17.65
CA VAL A 193 -13.24 4.19 -16.78
C VAL A 193 -12.37 5.46 -16.86
N ARG A 194 -11.05 5.30 -16.88
CA ARG A 194 -10.07 6.39 -16.71
C ARG A 194 -9.43 6.85 -18.02
N GLY A 195 -9.76 6.22 -19.15
CA GLY A 195 -9.08 6.39 -20.43
C GLY A 195 -7.76 5.60 -20.52
N LYS A 196 -7.25 5.44 -21.73
CA LYS A 196 -6.01 4.71 -22.03
C LYS A 196 -4.78 5.57 -21.72
N ASN A 197 -4.40 5.64 -20.45
CA ASN A 197 -3.28 6.45 -19.95
C ASN A 197 -2.42 5.70 -18.93
N LYS A 198 -1.30 6.31 -18.52
CA LYS A 198 -0.40 5.72 -17.52
C LYS A 198 -1.05 5.59 -16.15
N PHE A 199 -2.00 6.45 -15.79
CA PHE A 199 -2.70 6.36 -14.51
C PHE A 199 -3.59 5.11 -14.45
N ALA A 200 -4.28 4.75 -15.53
CA ALA A 200 -5.02 3.49 -15.63
C ALA A 200 -4.11 2.27 -15.44
N LEU A 201 -2.87 2.31 -15.98
CA LEU A 201 -1.91 1.23 -15.77
C LEU A 201 -1.45 1.12 -14.31
N VAL A 202 -1.18 2.25 -13.65
CA VAL A 202 -0.88 2.28 -12.20
C VAL A 202 -2.07 1.78 -11.39
N SER A 203 -3.30 2.20 -11.73
CA SER A 203 -4.52 1.73 -11.08
C SER A 203 -4.72 0.23 -11.21
N ALA A 204 -4.44 -0.34 -12.39
CA ALA A 204 -4.46 -1.79 -12.60
C ALA A 204 -3.45 -2.52 -11.71
N TRP A 205 -2.25 -1.96 -11.55
CA TRP A 205 -1.22 -2.53 -10.69
C TRP A 205 -1.62 -2.48 -9.22
N THR A 206 -2.14 -1.35 -8.76
CA THR A 206 -2.62 -1.19 -7.38
C THR A 206 -3.86 -2.03 -7.10
N ASN A 207 -4.76 -2.19 -8.09
CA ASN A 207 -5.89 -3.11 -8.04
C ASN A 207 -5.40 -4.56 -7.84
N TYR A 208 -4.48 -5.00 -8.68
CA TYR A 208 -3.89 -6.33 -8.55
C TYR A 208 -3.28 -6.55 -7.16
N ALA A 209 -2.49 -5.61 -6.67
CA ALA A 209 -1.84 -5.73 -5.36
C ALA A 209 -2.85 -5.69 -4.19
N THR A 210 -3.95 -4.96 -4.33
CA THR A 210 -4.98 -4.85 -3.29
C THR A 210 -5.91 -6.06 -3.25
N TYR A 211 -6.26 -6.63 -4.42
CA TYR A 211 -7.31 -7.65 -4.54
C TYR A 211 -6.81 -8.98 -5.09
N ALA A 212 -5.52 -9.11 -5.43
CA ALA A 212 -4.99 -10.38 -5.92
C ALA A 212 -5.03 -11.43 -4.82
N ASP A 213 -5.52 -12.58 -5.20
CA ASP A 213 -5.60 -13.84 -4.47
C ASP A 213 -5.53 -13.78 -2.96
N ASP A 214 -6.67 -13.95 -2.34
CA ASP A 214 -6.86 -14.03 -0.89
C ASP A 214 -6.45 -15.41 -0.34
N ARG A 215 -5.25 -15.89 -0.68
CA ARG A 215 -4.78 -17.23 -0.28
C ARG A 215 -4.67 -17.41 1.22
N ASN A 216 -4.46 -16.32 1.95
CA ASN A 216 -4.23 -16.33 3.38
C ASN A 216 -5.00 -15.24 4.12
N GLY A 217 -6.09 -14.75 3.53
CA GLY A 217 -6.98 -13.79 4.13
C GLY A 217 -6.57 -12.32 3.92
N PHE A 218 -7.37 -11.47 4.48
CA PHE A 218 -7.31 -10.02 4.32
C PHE A 218 -5.92 -9.41 4.65
N ALA A 219 -5.25 -9.94 5.67
CA ALA A 219 -3.94 -9.43 6.09
C ALA A 219 -2.87 -9.52 4.98
N LEU A 220 -2.95 -10.52 4.13
CA LEU A 220 -2.01 -10.68 3.01
C LEU A 220 -2.31 -9.75 1.85
N ARG A 221 -3.56 -9.44 1.57
CA ARG A 221 -3.91 -8.43 0.56
C ARG A 221 -3.27 -7.09 0.88
N GLN A 222 -3.32 -6.67 2.15
CA GLN A 222 -2.70 -5.43 2.58
C GLN A 222 -1.17 -5.51 2.54
N THR A 223 -0.60 -6.67 2.84
CA THR A 223 0.84 -6.90 2.73
C THR A 223 1.30 -6.90 1.27
N ASP A 224 0.51 -7.47 0.36
CA ASP A 224 0.81 -7.48 -1.08
C ASP A 224 0.66 -6.07 -1.68
N ALA A 225 -0.34 -5.31 -1.30
CA ALA A 225 -0.44 -3.89 -1.63
C ALA A 225 0.78 -3.10 -1.16
N ALA A 226 1.31 -3.45 0.02
CA ALA A 226 2.51 -2.85 0.59
C ALA A 226 3.82 -3.29 -0.11
N ASN A 227 3.81 -4.36 -0.87
CA ASN A 227 4.97 -4.87 -1.60
C ASN A 227 5.07 -4.33 -3.05
N GLN A 228 4.22 -3.39 -3.45
CA GLN A 228 4.26 -2.76 -4.78
C GLN A 228 5.60 -2.06 -5.09
N ASN A 229 6.38 -1.72 -4.07
CA ASN A 229 7.67 -1.04 -4.20
C ASN A 229 8.88 -2.00 -4.15
N ARG A 230 8.73 -3.28 -4.45
CA ARG A 230 9.85 -4.22 -4.55
C ARG A 230 10.37 -4.37 -5.95
#